data_0494991a6c380771f25dd58973034845
#
_entry.id   0494991a6c380771f25dd58973034845
#
_cell.length_a   1.000
_cell.length_b   1.000
_cell.length_c   1.000
_cell.angle_alpha   90.00
_cell.angle_beta   90.00
_cell.angle_gamma   90.00
#
_symmetry.space_group_name_H-M   'P 1'
#
loop_
_entity.id
_entity.type
_entity.pdbx_description
1 polymer ?
#
loop_
_entity_poly.entity_id
_entity_poly.type
_entity_poly.pdbx_seq_one_letter_code
_entity_poly.pdbx_strand_id
1 'polypeptide(L)'
;MKTVRRLLYRDIVGAVSYVALAFMSLFFFIDFVDELDDVGRQGYTAGHAALHALLLQPGHFYELVPIAVLIGTIYALSRMAQASEYTILRTGGLGPGRALALLATLGAIFALLTFVVGDYMAPLSERQAVIVKARFSGGMKFGGAGAWLRDSPPPTTQTHSVNVNVAGTGPGGDLEGVRIFEFDADGRLLRRIAAEHGQVGDGGHEATWELQQARITDWRSAGGATSGQVKHEQVGHLEWPSTLSANVVAAALLPVTTMTTVDLWRYTTHLADQEQAAQRYAIQFWKKALYPMACLVMMALALPFAYLHGRAGGVSLKVFGGIMLGISFVLLNNVAGHLGLLRNWTPWLTAAMPSAIYLLMSLGAFTWLVRNR
;
A
#
# COMPACT_ATOMS: atom_id res chain seq x y z
N MET A 1 24.95 29.45 14.40
CA MET A 1 23.91 28.67 13.67
C MET A 1 24.04 27.15 13.82
N LYS A 2 25.23 26.54 13.94
CA LYS A 2 25.38 25.08 14.13
C LYS A 2 24.71 24.59 15.44
N THR A 3 24.84 25.33 16.54
CA THR A 3 24.26 25.00 17.85
C THR A 3 22.72 25.02 17.81
N VAL A 4 22.12 26.06 17.21
CA VAL A 4 20.65 26.19 17.08
C VAL A 4 20.07 25.01 16.26
N ARG A 5 20.71 24.68 15.13
CA ARG A 5 20.29 23.53 14.32
C ARG A 5 20.37 22.23 15.10
N ARG A 6 21.48 22.00 15.84
CA ARG A 6 21.66 20.77 16.64
C ARG A 6 20.62 20.64 17.74
N LEU A 7 20.30 21.74 18.43
CA LEU A 7 19.28 21.75 19.48
C LEU A 7 17.91 21.42 18.89
N LEU A 8 17.50 22.16 17.86
CA LEU A 8 16.20 21.98 17.20
C LEU A 8 16.04 20.54 16.67
N TYR A 9 17.05 20.02 15.98
CA TYR A 9 17.00 18.68 15.39
C TYR A 9 16.95 17.59 16.47
N ARG A 10 17.74 17.72 17.54
CA ARG A 10 17.72 16.74 18.64
C ARG A 10 16.34 16.66 19.29
N ASP A 11 15.72 17.79 19.56
CA ASP A 11 14.43 17.85 20.23
C ASP A 11 13.31 17.34 19.33
N ILE A 12 13.30 17.71 18.03
CA ILE A 12 12.31 17.22 17.08
C ILE A 12 12.52 15.73 16.83
N VAL A 13 13.74 15.27 16.52
CA VAL A 13 14.00 13.84 16.26
C VAL A 13 13.64 13.01 17.48
N GLY A 14 14.00 13.46 18.70
CA GLY A 14 13.63 12.75 19.93
C GLY A 14 12.10 12.64 20.10
N ALA A 15 11.37 13.73 19.88
CA ALA A 15 9.92 13.74 19.97
C ALA A 15 9.26 12.86 18.89
N VAL A 16 9.72 12.95 17.64
CA VAL A 16 9.22 12.13 16.53
C VAL A 16 9.49 10.64 16.78
N SER A 17 10.70 10.29 17.24
CA SER A 17 11.05 8.91 17.57
C SER A 17 10.19 8.36 18.71
N TYR A 18 9.92 9.16 19.74
CA TYR A 18 9.04 8.76 20.83
C TYR A 18 7.61 8.48 20.34
N VAL A 19 7.04 9.38 19.52
CA VAL A 19 5.71 9.19 18.95
C VAL A 19 5.67 7.99 18.02
N ALA A 20 6.68 7.81 17.16
CA ALA A 20 6.78 6.67 16.27
C ALA A 20 6.84 5.35 17.06
N LEU A 21 7.66 5.26 18.11
CA LEU A 21 7.74 4.08 18.97
C LEU A 21 6.43 3.79 19.68
N ALA A 22 5.72 4.82 20.14
CA ALA A 22 4.40 4.65 20.76
C ALA A 22 3.39 4.04 19.78
N PHE A 23 3.34 4.54 18.55
CA PHE A 23 2.50 3.96 17.49
C PHE A 23 2.92 2.53 17.15
N MET A 24 4.22 2.28 16.96
CA MET A 24 4.74 0.95 16.65
C MET A 24 4.35 -0.07 17.74
N SER A 25 4.48 0.30 19.02
CA SER A 25 4.09 -0.56 20.13
C SER A 25 2.59 -0.85 20.14
N LEU A 26 1.76 0.16 19.82
CA LEU A 26 0.32 0.01 19.73
C LEU A 26 -0.09 -0.94 18.59
N PHE A 27 0.45 -0.72 17.38
CA PHE A 27 0.14 -1.57 16.23
C PHE A 27 0.68 -2.99 16.38
N PHE A 28 1.90 -3.13 16.95
CA PHE A 28 2.40 -4.46 17.31
C PHE A 28 1.44 -5.22 18.23
N PHE A 29 0.91 -4.54 19.24
CA PHE A 29 -0.04 -5.16 20.17
C PHE A 29 -1.35 -5.53 19.47
N ILE A 30 -1.89 -4.66 18.60
CA ILE A 30 -3.12 -4.94 17.83
C ILE A 30 -2.90 -6.14 16.92
N ASP A 31 -1.86 -6.13 16.09
CA ASP A 31 -1.54 -7.21 15.16
C ASP A 31 -1.30 -8.54 15.91
N PHE A 32 -0.62 -8.47 17.05
CA PHE A 32 -0.37 -9.66 17.87
C PHE A 32 -1.67 -10.26 18.44
N VAL A 33 -2.57 -9.41 18.92
CA VAL A 33 -3.88 -9.85 19.44
C VAL A 33 -4.72 -10.45 18.33
N ASP A 34 -4.75 -9.83 17.14
CA ASP A 34 -5.49 -10.35 15.98
C ASP A 34 -4.97 -11.72 15.52
N GLU A 35 -3.66 -11.96 15.65
CA GLU A 35 -3.06 -13.27 15.32
C GLU A 35 -3.27 -14.35 16.41
N LEU A 36 -3.69 -13.99 17.61
CA LEU A 36 -3.95 -14.99 18.68
C LEU A 36 -5.09 -15.93 18.35
N ASP A 37 -6.05 -15.51 17.54
CA ASP A 37 -7.19 -16.35 17.12
C ASP A 37 -6.77 -17.56 16.28
N ASP A 38 -5.59 -17.49 15.64
CA ASP A 38 -5.02 -18.58 14.84
C ASP A 38 -4.05 -19.48 15.64
N VAL A 39 -3.68 -19.09 16.86
CA VAL A 39 -2.78 -19.87 17.72
C VAL A 39 -3.43 -21.21 18.12
N GLY A 40 -2.65 -22.29 17.99
CA GLY A 40 -3.10 -23.67 18.24
C GLY A 40 -3.59 -24.39 16.98
N ARG A 41 -3.82 -23.68 15.86
CA ARG A 41 -4.18 -24.32 14.59
C ARG A 41 -2.92 -24.80 13.87
N GLN A 42 -2.90 -26.02 13.40
CA GLN A 42 -1.82 -26.61 12.59
C GLN A 42 -0.38 -26.36 13.11
N GLY A 43 -0.21 -26.22 14.43
CA GLY A 43 1.10 -25.95 15.03
C GLY A 43 1.54 -24.46 15.06
N TYR A 44 0.64 -23.53 14.72
CA TYR A 44 0.89 -22.09 14.87
C TYR A 44 0.96 -21.71 16.36
N THR A 45 2.08 -21.14 16.77
CA THR A 45 2.34 -20.79 18.19
C THR A 45 2.29 -19.27 18.39
N ALA A 46 2.14 -18.82 19.65
CA ALA A 46 2.22 -17.41 20.00
C ALA A 46 3.56 -16.76 19.57
N GLY A 47 4.66 -17.54 19.48
CA GLY A 47 5.93 -17.06 18.95
C GLY A 47 5.85 -16.74 17.45
N HIS A 48 5.11 -17.53 16.66
CA HIS A 48 4.87 -17.25 15.26
C HIS A 48 3.96 -16.02 15.07
N ALA A 49 2.94 -15.87 15.93
CA ALA A 49 2.09 -14.67 15.95
C ALA A 49 2.89 -13.40 16.24
N ALA A 50 3.77 -13.43 17.24
CA ALA A 50 4.66 -12.31 17.56
C ALA A 50 5.64 -11.99 16.41
N LEU A 51 6.19 -13.03 15.76
CA LEU A 51 7.05 -12.85 14.59
C LEU A 51 6.29 -12.23 13.42
N HIS A 52 5.07 -12.68 13.15
CA HIS A 52 4.20 -12.12 12.11
C HIS A 52 3.91 -10.64 12.39
N ALA A 53 3.46 -10.30 13.59
CA ALA A 53 3.21 -8.91 14.01
C ALA A 53 4.49 -8.04 13.90
N LEU A 54 5.67 -8.58 14.23
CA LEU A 54 6.95 -7.87 14.09
C LEU A 54 7.29 -7.60 12.61
N LEU A 55 7.00 -8.56 11.73
CA LEU A 55 7.26 -8.42 10.30
C LEU A 55 6.34 -7.40 9.62
N LEU A 56 5.17 -7.10 10.17
CA LEU A 56 4.27 -6.05 9.68
C LEU A 56 4.73 -4.63 10.09
N GLN A 57 5.59 -4.50 11.11
CA GLN A 57 5.98 -3.20 11.66
C GLN A 57 6.62 -2.23 10.64
N PRO A 58 7.49 -2.63 9.68
CA PRO A 58 8.01 -1.70 8.69
C PRO A 58 6.92 -1.07 7.80
N GLY A 59 5.84 -1.81 7.50
CA GLY A 59 4.66 -1.29 6.80
C GLY A 59 3.94 -0.22 7.60
N HIS A 60 3.62 -0.51 8.88
CA HIS A 60 3.03 0.48 9.79
C HIS A 60 3.92 1.70 10.00
N PHE A 61 5.23 1.50 10.14
CA PHE A 61 6.17 2.61 10.24
C PHE A 61 6.07 3.53 9.02
N TYR A 62 6.08 2.96 7.80
CA TYR A 62 5.94 3.73 6.58
C TYR A 62 4.65 4.58 6.58
N GLU A 63 3.52 4.01 6.94
CA GLU A 63 2.23 4.70 6.95
C GLU A 63 2.13 5.78 8.03
N LEU A 64 2.78 5.60 9.17
CA LEU A 64 2.62 6.46 10.33
C LEU A 64 3.69 7.55 10.45
N VAL A 65 4.83 7.44 9.75
CA VAL A 65 5.92 8.43 9.87
C VAL A 65 5.45 9.87 9.60
N PRO A 66 4.68 10.20 8.56
CA PRO A 66 4.24 11.59 8.34
C PRO A 66 3.44 12.15 9.51
N ILE A 67 2.60 11.31 10.14
CA ILE A 67 1.81 11.70 11.31
C ILE A 67 2.71 11.87 12.53
N ALA A 68 3.64 10.93 12.75
CA ALA A 68 4.59 11.01 13.84
C ALA A 68 5.49 12.26 13.71
N VAL A 69 5.90 12.61 12.49
CA VAL A 69 6.64 13.83 12.17
C VAL A 69 5.80 15.07 12.53
N LEU A 70 4.53 15.11 12.17
CA LEU A 70 3.65 16.23 12.52
C LEU A 70 3.52 16.38 14.04
N ILE A 71 3.10 15.32 14.71
CA ILE A 71 2.83 15.34 16.17
C ILE A 71 4.11 15.64 16.96
N GLY A 72 5.21 14.93 16.64
CA GLY A 72 6.49 15.13 17.32
C GLY A 72 7.04 16.54 17.11
N THR A 73 6.91 17.10 15.89
CA THR A 73 7.34 18.47 15.61
C THR A 73 6.48 19.50 16.33
N ILE A 74 5.14 19.33 16.32
CA ILE A 74 4.22 20.20 17.08
C ILE A 74 4.58 20.16 18.57
N TYR A 75 4.78 18.98 19.13
CA TYR A 75 5.16 18.82 20.53
C TYR A 75 6.48 19.54 20.84
N ALA A 76 7.54 19.27 20.08
CA ALA A 76 8.86 19.89 20.31
C ALA A 76 8.79 21.42 20.19
N LEU A 77 8.19 21.95 19.12
CA LEU A 77 8.08 23.37 18.89
C LEU A 77 7.17 24.06 19.93
N SER A 78 6.07 23.43 20.33
CA SER A 78 5.19 23.97 21.37
C SER A 78 5.85 24.00 22.73
N ARG A 79 6.64 22.99 23.09
CA ARG A 79 7.44 22.95 24.31
C ARG A 79 8.48 24.08 24.34
N MET A 80 9.22 24.24 23.24
CA MET A 80 10.20 25.33 23.09
C MET A 80 9.53 26.71 23.16
N ALA A 81 8.33 26.85 22.59
CA ALA A 81 7.57 28.10 22.66
C ALA A 81 7.10 28.43 24.09
N GLN A 82 6.68 27.41 24.86
CA GLN A 82 6.30 27.59 26.28
C GLN A 82 7.48 27.95 27.16
N ALA A 83 8.65 27.33 26.95
CA ALA A 83 9.88 27.64 27.66
C ALA A 83 10.52 28.97 27.20
N SER A 84 9.87 29.71 26.29
CA SER A 84 10.42 30.94 25.66
C SER A 84 11.70 30.72 24.85
N GLU A 85 12.17 29.48 24.73
CA GLU A 85 13.38 29.12 23.98
C GLU A 85 13.27 29.50 22.50
N TYR A 86 12.10 29.21 21.90
CA TYR A 86 11.85 29.57 20.49
C TYR A 86 11.87 31.11 20.28
N THR A 87 11.37 31.88 21.26
CA THR A 87 11.42 33.34 21.23
C THR A 87 12.87 33.85 21.29
N ILE A 88 13.71 33.28 22.15
CA ILE A 88 15.15 33.60 22.23
C ILE A 88 15.85 33.27 20.90
N LEU A 89 15.55 32.11 20.30
CA LEU A 89 16.11 31.74 19.00
C LEU A 89 15.70 32.74 17.90
N ARG A 90 14.45 33.18 17.93
CA ARG A 90 13.92 34.18 16.98
C ARG A 90 14.61 35.54 17.13
N THR A 91 14.76 36.06 18.35
CA THR A 91 15.48 37.31 18.62
C THR A 91 16.97 37.20 18.32
N GLY A 92 17.53 35.98 18.44
CA GLY A 92 18.90 35.64 18.05
C GLY A 92 19.12 35.45 16.53
N GLY A 93 18.12 35.82 15.68
CA GLY A 93 18.26 35.83 14.23
C GLY A 93 17.69 34.62 13.50
N LEU A 94 16.93 33.75 14.16
CA LEU A 94 16.18 32.68 13.50
C LEU A 94 14.87 33.25 12.91
N GLY A 95 14.98 33.91 11.76
CA GLY A 95 13.80 34.40 11.03
C GLY A 95 12.91 33.26 10.53
N PRO A 96 11.62 33.55 10.18
CA PRO A 96 10.64 32.53 9.76
C PRO A 96 11.12 31.69 8.56
N GLY A 97 11.72 32.31 7.56
CA GLY A 97 12.24 31.62 6.37
C GLY A 97 13.40 30.67 6.69
N ARG A 98 14.29 31.05 7.62
CA ARG A 98 15.37 30.16 8.07
C ARG A 98 14.84 29.01 8.90
N ALA A 99 13.84 29.24 9.75
CA ALA A 99 13.18 28.18 10.52
C ALA A 99 12.52 27.16 9.55
N LEU A 100 11.79 27.65 8.55
CA LEU A 100 11.19 26.80 7.52
C LEU A 100 12.26 25.99 6.76
N ALA A 101 13.38 26.61 6.37
CA ALA A 101 14.46 25.91 5.68
C ALA A 101 15.11 24.81 6.53
N LEU A 102 15.29 25.03 7.84
CA LEU A 102 15.79 24.01 8.76
C LEU A 102 14.81 22.86 8.91
N LEU A 103 13.52 23.16 9.05
CA LEU A 103 12.47 22.13 9.11
C LEU A 103 12.36 21.38 7.78
N ALA A 104 12.39 22.06 6.63
CA ALA A 104 12.38 21.41 5.33
C ALA A 104 13.57 20.46 5.13
N THR A 105 14.77 20.85 5.59
CA THR A 105 15.94 19.97 5.53
C THR A 105 15.74 18.71 6.38
N LEU A 106 15.21 18.86 7.60
CA LEU A 106 14.91 17.73 8.48
C LEU A 106 13.76 16.88 7.91
N GLY A 107 12.72 17.52 7.36
CA GLY A 107 11.63 16.86 6.66
C GLY A 107 12.09 16.05 5.45
N ALA A 108 13.09 16.55 4.69
CA ALA A 108 13.70 15.80 3.59
C ALA A 108 14.43 14.54 4.09
N ILE A 109 15.07 14.59 5.25
CA ILE A 109 15.70 13.42 5.87
C ILE A 109 14.63 12.38 6.26
N PHE A 110 13.52 12.82 6.87
CA PHE A 110 12.41 11.91 7.19
C PHE A 110 11.74 11.38 5.92
N ALA A 111 11.59 12.18 4.87
CA ALA A 111 11.06 11.74 3.59
C ALA A 111 11.94 10.64 2.96
N LEU A 112 13.27 10.83 2.98
CA LEU A 112 14.21 9.83 2.50
C LEU A 112 14.13 8.53 3.32
N LEU A 113 14.08 8.64 4.65
CA LEU A 113 13.90 7.49 5.53
C LEU A 113 12.58 6.75 5.24
N THR A 114 11.48 7.48 5.09
CA THR A 114 10.16 6.94 4.76
C THR A 114 10.19 6.21 3.40
N PHE A 115 10.87 6.80 2.40
CA PHE A 115 11.02 6.17 1.09
C PHE A 115 11.79 4.85 1.20
N VAL A 116 12.95 4.84 1.87
CA VAL A 116 13.77 3.63 2.01
C VAL A 116 13.00 2.53 2.75
N VAL A 117 12.33 2.86 3.84
CA VAL A 117 11.55 1.87 4.58
C VAL A 117 10.36 1.38 3.75
N GLY A 118 9.61 2.28 3.12
CA GLY A 118 8.39 1.94 2.37
C GLY A 118 8.65 1.18 1.07
N ASP A 119 9.77 1.43 0.38
CA ASP A 119 10.05 0.81 -0.91
C ASP A 119 10.88 -0.47 -0.82
N TYR A 120 11.73 -0.60 0.21
CA TYR A 120 12.61 -1.75 0.38
C TYR A 120 12.24 -2.61 1.59
N MET A 121 12.13 -2.02 2.80
CA MET A 121 11.96 -2.82 4.01
C MET A 121 10.52 -3.36 4.15
N ALA A 122 9.51 -2.52 3.94
CA ALA A 122 8.11 -2.93 4.11
C ALA A 122 7.71 -4.07 3.16
N PRO A 123 7.94 -4.00 1.83
CA PRO A 123 7.59 -5.10 0.93
C PRO A 123 8.30 -6.42 1.25
N LEU A 124 9.59 -6.36 1.65
CA LEU A 124 10.34 -7.56 2.01
C LEU A 124 9.80 -8.21 3.28
N SER A 125 9.54 -7.42 4.31
CA SER A 125 9.05 -7.92 5.60
C SER A 125 7.60 -8.42 5.49
N GLU A 126 6.72 -7.72 4.77
CA GLU A 126 5.34 -8.14 4.55
C GLU A 126 5.26 -9.46 3.76
N ARG A 127 6.11 -9.62 2.71
CA ARG A 127 6.23 -10.91 1.99
C ARG A 127 6.63 -12.05 2.94
N GLN A 128 7.58 -11.81 3.84
CA GLN A 128 7.97 -12.80 4.84
C GLN A 128 6.84 -13.09 5.84
N ALA A 129 6.09 -12.08 6.27
CA ALA A 129 4.92 -12.26 7.12
C ALA A 129 3.89 -13.19 6.48
N VAL A 130 3.59 -12.96 5.20
CA VAL A 130 2.68 -13.81 4.42
C VAL A 130 3.21 -15.25 4.32
N ILE A 131 4.51 -15.45 4.06
CA ILE A 131 5.13 -16.79 3.98
C ILE A 131 5.07 -17.51 5.33
N VAL A 132 5.35 -16.81 6.44
CA VAL A 132 5.25 -17.39 7.79
C VAL A 132 3.83 -17.86 8.05
N LYS A 133 2.82 -17.05 7.75
CA LYS A 133 1.41 -17.42 7.96
C LYS A 133 0.97 -18.57 7.04
N ALA A 134 1.38 -18.56 5.78
CA ALA A 134 1.01 -19.58 4.80
C ALA A 134 1.49 -20.99 5.18
N ARG A 135 2.64 -21.11 5.84
CA ARG A 135 3.17 -22.41 6.31
C ARG A 135 2.25 -23.14 7.28
N PHE A 136 1.45 -22.39 8.03
CA PHE A 136 0.54 -22.95 9.05
C PHE A 136 -0.94 -22.92 8.63
N SER A 137 -1.26 -22.23 7.53
CA SER A 137 -2.65 -22.12 7.03
C SER A 137 -2.97 -23.11 5.91
N GLY A 138 -2.06 -24.06 5.61
CA GLY A 138 -2.25 -25.03 4.52
C GLY A 138 -2.21 -24.41 3.13
N GLY A 139 -1.48 -23.30 2.95
CA GLY A 139 -1.38 -22.56 1.71
C GLY A 139 -1.94 -21.12 1.80
N MET A 140 -1.63 -20.31 0.83
CA MET A 140 -2.07 -18.91 0.77
C MET A 140 -3.46 -18.84 0.14
N LYS A 141 -4.51 -18.68 0.95
CA LYS A 141 -5.86 -18.45 0.44
C LYS A 141 -6.11 -16.96 0.23
N PHE A 142 -6.39 -16.59 -1.01
CA PHE A 142 -6.68 -15.19 -1.39
C PHE A 142 -8.17 -14.91 -1.21
N GLY A 143 -8.57 -14.40 -0.07
CA GLY A 143 -9.95 -14.00 0.24
C GLY A 143 -11.04 -14.87 -0.39
N GLY A 144 -12.29 -14.67 -0.09
CA GLY A 144 -13.39 -15.50 -0.65
C GLY A 144 -13.56 -15.46 -2.18
N ALA A 145 -12.93 -14.50 -2.87
CA ALA A 145 -13.06 -14.32 -4.32
C ALA A 145 -11.86 -14.84 -5.14
N GLY A 146 -10.70 -15.16 -4.51
CA GLY A 146 -9.46 -15.48 -5.23
C GLY A 146 -8.89 -14.30 -6.04
N ALA A 147 -7.77 -14.54 -6.72
CA ALA A 147 -7.17 -13.56 -7.64
C ALA A 147 -7.73 -13.74 -9.05
N TRP A 148 -8.19 -12.65 -9.67
CA TRP A 148 -8.69 -12.61 -11.03
C TRP A 148 -7.65 -12.00 -11.96
N LEU A 149 -7.35 -12.75 -13.03
CA LEU A 149 -6.41 -12.38 -14.09
C LEU A 149 -7.13 -12.43 -15.42
N ARG A 150 -6.80 -11.53 -16.31
CA ARG A 150 -7.25 -11.59 -17.70
C ARG A 150 -6.10 -12.09 -18.56
N ASP A 151 -6.37 -13.10 -19.38
CA ASP A 151 -5.43 -13.65 -20.35
C ASP A 151 -5.83 -13.25 -21.77
N SER A 152 -4.87 -13.23 -22.69
CA SER A 152 -5.16 -13.04 -24.11
C SER A 152 -5.59 -14.37 -24.71
N PRO A 153 -6.68 -14.38 -25.52
CA PRO A 153 -7.11 -15.62 -26.17
C PRO A 153 -6.05 -16.10 -27.18
N PRO A 154 -5.82 -17.41 -27.28
CA PRO A 154 -4.95 -17.94 -28.32
C PRO A 154 -5.51 -17.56 -29.71
N PRO A 155 -4.66 -17.24 -30.71
CA PRO A 155 -5.06 -16.64 -31.99
C PRO A 155 -5.93 -17.51 -32.89
N THR A 156 -6.22 -18.74 -32.50
CA THR A 156 -6.92 -19.76 -33.31
C THR A 156 -8.34 -20.08 -32.85
N THR A 157 -8.87 -19.44 -31.80
CA THR A 157 -10.15 -19.82 -31.18
C THR A 157 -11.21 -18.73 -31.33
N GLN A 158 -12.50 -19.12 -31.43
CA GLN A 158 -13.66 -18.22 -31.36
C GLN A 158 -13.79 -17.47 -30.02
N THR A 159 -12.80 -17.61 -29.15
CA THR A 159 -12.71 -17.01 -27.83
C THR A 159 -12.27 -15.56 -27.95
N HIS A 160 -13.06 -14.63 -27.42
CA HIS A 160 -12.76 -13.19 -27.44
C HIS A 160 -12.05 -12.72 -26.16
N SER A 161 -12.37 -13.33 -25.04
CA SER A 161 -11.69 -13.01 -23.76
C SER A 161 -11.57 -14.23 -22.86
N VAL A 162 -10.46 -14.29 -22.12
CA VAL A 162 -10.18 -15.33 -21.15
C VAL A 162 -9.97 -14.69 -19.78
N ASN A 163 -10.71 -15.16 -18.77
CA ASN A 163 -10.50 -14.74 -17.38
C ASN A 163 -10.07 -15.96 -16.55
N VAL A 164 -8.99 -15.80 -15.84
CA VAL A 164 -8.41 -16.82 -14.96
C VAL A 164 -8.63 -16.41 -13.51
N ASN A 165 -9.17 -17.30 -12.72
CA ASN A 165 -9.29 -17.13 -11.26
C ASN A 165 -8.42 -18.17 -10.55
N VAL A 166 -7.62 -17.75 -9.61
CA VAL A 166 -6.77 -18.61 -8.77
C VAL A 166 -7.20 -18.40 -7.31
N ALA A 167 -7.60 -19.49 -6.64
CA ALA A 167 -8.08 -19.41 -5.27
C ALA A 167 -6.95 -19.26 -4.25
N GLY A 168 -5.77 -19.81 -4.53
CA GLY A 168 -4.63 -19.76 -3.63
C GLY A 168 -3.34 -20.28 -4.26
N THR A 169 -2.28 -20.29 -3.46
CA THR A 169 -1.01 -20.95 -3.78
C THR A 169 -0.60 -21.89 -2.67
N GLY A 170 -0.15 -23.09 -3.04
CA GLY A 170 0.43 -24.04 -2.13
C GLY A 170 1.82 -23.65 -1.62
N PRO A 171 2.38 -24.38 -0.64
CA PRO A 171 3.69 -24.10 -0.06
C PRO A 171 4.86 -24.14 -1.06
N GLY A 172 4.70 -24.85 -2.19
CA GLY A 172 5.69 -24.96 -3.27
C GLY A 172 5.59 -23.90 -4.36
N GLY A 173 4.62 -22.99 -4.28
CA GLY A 173 4.33 -22.02 -5.35
C GLY A 173 3.33 -22.54 -6.40
N ASP A 174 2.82 -23.76 -6.20
CA ASP A 174 1.78 -24.35 -7.05
C ASP A 174 0.47 -23.58 -6.87
N LEU A 175 -0.29 -23.42 -7.94
CA LEU A 175 -1.58 -22.75 -7.91
C LEU A 175 -2.66 -23.71 -7.41
N GLU A 176 -3.52 -23.24 -6.51
CA GLU A 176 -4.66 -24.02 -5.97
C GLU A 176 -5.99 -23.43 -6.44
N GLY A 177 -6.89 -24.30 -6.85
CA GLY A 177 -8.25 -23.93 -7.25
C GLY A 177 -8.30 -23.03 -8.47
N VAL A 178 -7.60 -23.42 -9.53
CA VAL A 178 -7.56 -22.68 -10.80
C VAL A 178 -8.88 -22.81 -11.54
N ARG A 179 -9.44 -21.69 -11.99
CA ARG A 179 -10.66 -21.63 -12.81
C ARG A 179 -10.42 -20.73 -14.01
N ILE A 180 -10.58 -21.25 -15.19
CA ILE A 180 -10.43 -20.52 -16.46
C ILE A 180 -11.81 -20.40 -17.11
N PHE A 181 -12.17 -19.21 -17.54
CA PHE A 181 -13.44 -18.88 -18.17
C PHE A 181 -13.16 -18.26 -19.54
N GLU A 182 -13.67 -18.88 -20.60
CA GLU A 182 -13.58 -18.39 -21.96
C GLU A 182 -14.93 -17.80 -22.40
N PHE A 183 -14.89 -16.60 -22.96
CA PHE A 183 -16.08 -15.89 -23.44
C PHE A 183 -15.96 -15.58 -24.91
N ASP A 184 -17.13 -15.54 -25.62
CA ASP A 184 -17.22 -15.06 -26.99
C ASP A 184 -17.25 -13.53 -27.09
N ALA A 185 -17.38 -12.99 -28.29
CA ALA A 185 -17.50 -11.55 -28.55
C ALA A 185 -18.78 -10.92 -27.97
N ASP A 186 -19.81 -11.70 -27.72
CA ASP A 186 -21.08 -11.28 -27.12
C ASP A 186 -21.06 -11.37 -25.58
N GLY A 187 -19.95 -11.79 -25.00
CA GLY A 187 -19.78 -11.98 -23.55
C GLY A 187 -20.46 -13.24 -22.99
N ARG A 188 -20.80 -14.22 -23.86
CA ARG A 188 -21.36 -15.49 -23.42
C ARG A 188 -20.26 -16.46 -23.05
N LEU A 189 -20.44 -17.21 -21.96
CA LEU A 189 -19.51 -18.23 -21.53
C LEU A 189 -19.49 -19.41 -22.49
N LEU A 190 -18.34 -19.63 -23.12
CA LEU A 190 -18.12 -20.74 -24.05
C LEU A 190 -17.60 -21.99 -23.36
N ARG A 191 -16.65 -21.80 -22.43
CA ARG A 191 -15.94 -22.90 -21.78
C ARG A 191 -15.51 -22.50 -20.37
N ARG A 192 -15.58 -23.45 -19.46
CA ARG A 192 -15.02 -23.33 -18.11
C ARG A 192 -14.10 -24.51 -17.84
N ILE A 193 -12.89 -24.25 -17.42
CA ILE A 193 -11.94 -25.23 -16.93
C ILE A 193 -11.77 -25.00 -15.43
N ALA A 194 -11.90 -26.03 -14.62
CA ALA A 194 -11.67 -25.99 -13.18
C ALA A 194 -10.66 -27.09 -12.82
N ALA A 195 -9.51 -26.70 -12.28
CA ALA A 195 -8.46 -27.60 -11.84
C ALA A 195 -8.17 -27.42 -10.35
N GLU A 196 -7.85 -28.52 -9.66
CA GLU A 196 -7.51 -28.47 -8.23
C GLU A 196 -6.13 -27.88 -8.01
N HIS A 197 -5.17 -28.28 -8.87
CA HIS A 197 -3.80 -27.77 -8.82
C HIS A 197 -3.33 -27.36 -10.23
N GLY A 198 -2.42 -26.38 -10.25
CA GLY A 198 -1.79 -25.92 -11.48
C GLY A 198 -0.35 -25.48 -11.25
N GLN A 199 0.50 -25.69 -12.24
CA GLN A 199 1.87 -25.17 -12.25
C GLN A 199 2.06 -24.32 -13.49
N VAL A 200 2.77 -23.20 -13.33
CA VAL A 200 3.09 -22.31 -14.44
C VAL A 200 4.49 -22.63 -14.92
N GLY A 201 4.60 -23.18 -16.12
CA GLY A 201 5.89 -23.47 -16.75
C GLY A 201 6.60 -22.18 -17.20
N ASP A 202 7.90 -22.12 -17.04
CA ASP A 202 8.76 -20.98 -17.40
C ASP A 202 9.05 -20.99 -18.91
N GLY A 203 8.13 -20.50 -19.72
CA GLY A 203 8.20 -20.45 -21.18
C GLY A 203 8.43 -19.06 -21.81
N GLY A 204 8.92 -18.09 -21.08
CA GLY A 204 9.18 -16.74 -21.62
C GLY A 204 7.89 -15.96 -21.94
N HIS A 205 7.62 -15.66 -23.21
CA HIS A 205 6.41 -14.95 -23.66
C HIS A 205 5.17 -15.84 -23.86
N GLU A 206 5.34 -17.15 -23.95
CA GLU A 206 4.28 -18.15 -23.99
C GLU A 206 4.51 -19.12 -22.83
N ALA A 207 3.80 -18.91 -21.73
CA ALA A 207 3.82 -19.81 -20.59
C ALA A 207 2.85 -20.97 -20.83
N THR A 208 3.25 -22.18 -20.49
CA THR A 208 2.34 -23.33 -20.49
C THR A 208 1.93 -23.64 -19.06
N TRP A 209 0.64 -23.62 -18.79
CA TRP A 209 0.10 -24.01 -17.49
C TRP A 209 -0.21 -25.50 -17.50
N GLU A 210 0.38 -26.21 -16.57
CA GLU A 210 0.08 -27.61 -16.32
C GLU A 210 -1.01 -27.73 -15.25
N LEU A 211 -2.23 -28.10 -15.67
CA LEU A 211 -3.39 -28.22 -14.82
C LEU A 211 -3.64 -29.68 -14.46
N GLN A 212 -3.74 -29.99 -13.17
CA GLN A 212 -4.01 -31.34 -12.69
C GLN A 212 -5.46 -31.47 -12.25
N GLN A 213 -6.06 -32.64 -12.53
CA GLN A 213 -7.48 -32.97 -12.25
C GLN A 213 -8.44 -31.92 -12.83
N ALA A 214 -8.21 -31.56 -14.12
CA ALA A 214 -9.01 -30.56 -14.79
C ALA A 214 -10.40 -31.08 -15.17
N ARG A 215 -11.43 -30.32 -14.75
CA ARG A 215 -12.81 -30.52 -15.17
C ARG A 215 -13.18 -29.46 -16.19
N ILE A 216 -13.46 -29.89 -17.41
CA ILE A 216 -13.82 -29.04 -18.54
C ILE A 216 -15.33 -29.08 -18.69
N THR A 217 -15.97 -27.92 -18.74
CA THR A 217 -17.40 -27.76 -19.10
C THR A 217 -17.43 -26.90 -20.34
N ASP A 218 -17.96 -27.44 -21.44
CA ASP A 218 -18.04 -26.77 -22.74
C ASP A 218 -19.49 -26.54 -23.10
N TRP A 219 -19.85 -25.27 -23.38
CA TRP A 219 -21.17 -24.82 -23.82
C TRP A 219 -21.18 -24.50 -25.32
N ARG A 220 -20.14 -24.79 -26.09
CA ARG A 220 -20.08 -24.55 -27.51
C ARG A 220 -21.12 -25.43 -28.21
N SER A 221 -22.04 -24.79 -28.89
CA SER A 221 -23.06 -25.51 -29.65
C SER A 221 -22.39 -26.29 -30.77
N ALA A 222 -22.45 -27.60 -30.72
CA ALA A 222 -22.05 -28.43 -31.85
C ALA A 222 -23.07 -28.23 -33.00
N GLY A 223 -22.73 -27.33 -33.94
CA GLY A 223 -23.37 -27.21 -35.24
C GLY A 223 -24.88 -26.96 -35.22
N GLY A 224 -25.30 -25.73 -35.09
CA GLY A 224 -26.58 -25.22 -35.67
C GLY A 224 -27.92 -25.74 -35.13
N ALA A 225 -27.94 -26.53 -34.07
CA ALA A 225 -29.18 -27.03 -33.49
C ALA A 225 -29.51 -26.33 -32.16
N THR A 226 -30.74 -25.98 -31.96
CA THR A 226 -31.35 -25.19 -30.87
C THR A 226 -31.28 -25.85 -29.46
N SER A 227 -30.61 -26.96 -29.29
CA SER A 227 -30.39 -27.63 -28.00
C SER A 227 -28.93 -27.57 -27.62
N GLY A 228 -28.58 -26.62 -26.76
CA GLY A 228 -27.24 -26.49 -26.17
C GLY A 228 -26.92 -27.72 -25.31
N GLN A 229 -26.14 -28.63 -25.86
CA GLN A 229 -25.58 -29.74 -25.09
C GLN A 229 -24.38 -29.25 -24.31
N VAL A 230 -24.42 -29.34 -23.00
CA VAL A 230 -23.29 -29.10 -22.13
C VAL A 230 -22.43 -30.36 -22.10
N LYS A 231 -21.18 -30.27 -22.59
CA LYS A 231 -20.26 -31.40 -22.53
C LYS A 231 -19.40 -31.24 -21.26
N HIS A 232 -19.42 -32.28 -20.45
CA HIS A 232 -18.50 -32.40 -19.31
C HIS A 232 -17.41 -33.43 -19.62
N GLU A 233 -16.18 -33.01 -19.39
CA GLU A 233 -15.01 -33.87 -19.58
C GLU A 233 -14.08 -33.72 -18.36
N GLN A 234 -13.53 -34.81 -17.89
CA GLN A 234 -12.56 -34.80 -16.79
C GLN A 234 -11.24 -35.35 -17.31
N VAL A 235 -10.18 -34.57 -17.17
CA VAL A 235 -8.84 -34.88 -17.70
C VAL A 235 -7.86 -34.85 -16.52
N GLY A 236 -7.05 -35.88 -16.37
CA GLY A 236 -6.08 -35.97 -15.27
C GLY A 236 -4.97 -34.92 -15.37
N HIS A 237 -4.55 -34.58 -16.60
CA HIS A 237 -3.52 -33.61 -16.90
C HIS A 237 -3.91 -32.81 -18.15
N LEU A 238 -3.85 -31.47 -18.06
CA LEU A 238 -4.18 -30.57 -19.15
C LEU A 238 -3.11 -29.50 -19.29
N GLU A 239 -2.51 -29.40 -20.44
CA GLU A 239 -1.64 -28.29 -20.80
C GLU A 239 -2.48 -27.15 -21.36
N TRP A 240 -2.36 -25.96 -20.74
CA TRP A 240 -3.06 -24.75 -21.14
C TRP A 240 -2.07 -23.68 -21.61
N PRO A 241 -2.07 -23.27 -22.88
CA PRO A 241 -1.25 -22.15 -23.34
C PRO A 241 -1.76 -20.83 -22.78
N SER A 242 -0.90 -20.02 -22.18
CA SER A 242 -1.25 -18.76 -21.53
C SER A 242 -0.18 -17.70 -21.80
N THR A 243 -0.58 -16.44 -21.87
CA THR A 243 0.37 -15.31 -21.90
C THR A 243 0.79 -14.87 -20.49
N LEU A 244 0.16 -15.45 -19.44
CA LEU A 244 0.45 -15.15 -18.05
C LEU A 244 1.64 -15.97 -17.55
N SER A 245 2.81 -15.35 -17.48
CA SER A 245 4.01 -15.98 -16.91
C SER A 245 3.91 -16.15 -15.40
N ALA A 246 4.74 -17.03 -14.83
CA ALA A 246 4.80 -17.27 -13.39
C ALA A 246 5.00 -15.97 -12.58
N ASN A 247 5.82 -15.04 -13.09
CA ASN A 247 6.05 -13.74 -12.44
C ASN A 247 4.80 -12.85 -12.43
N VAL A 248 4.01 -12.86 -13.52
CA VAL A 248 2.75 -12.08 -13.61
C VAL A 248 1.72 -12.65 -12.64
N VAL A 249 1.59 -13.96 -12.59
CA VAL A 249 0.68 -14.65 -11.67
C VAL A 249 1.09 -14.42 -10.22
N ALA A 250 2.35 -14.63 -9.88
CA ALA A 250 2.88 -14.42 -8.53
C ALA A 250 2.65 -12.99 -8.04
N ALA A 251 2.79 -12.01 -8.93
CA ALA A 251 2.60 -10.63 -8.55
C ALA A 251 1.10 -10.24 -8.46
N ALA A 252 0.22 -10.80 -9.29
CA ALA A 252 -1.23 -10.59 -9.16
C ALA A 252 -1.81 -11.25 -7.89
N LEU A 253 -1.13 -12.28 -7.38
CA LEU A 253 -1.46 -12.97 -6.14
C LEU A 253 -1.01 -12.18 -4.88
N LEU A 254 -0.02 -11.28 -5.01
CA LEU A 254 0.42 -10.46 -3.89
C LEU A 254 -0.51 -9.25 -3.70
N PRO A 255 -0.81 -8.84 -2.46
CA PRO A 255 -1.51 -7.58 -2.22
C PRO A 255 -0.75 -6.42 -2.88
N VAL A 256 -1.46 -5.51 -3.54
CA VAL A 256 -0.85 -4.35 -4.23
C VAL A 256 0.00 -3.49 -3.29
N THR A 257 -0.31 -3.52 -1.99
CA THR A 257 0.43 -2.84 -0.92
C THR A 257 1.85 -3.38 -0.73
N THR A 258 2.07 -4.67 -0.99
CA THR A 258 3.38 -5.34 -0.81
C THR A 258 4.31 -5.20 -2.02
N MET A 259 3.88 -4.49 -3.07
CA MET A 259 4.69 -4.24 -4.27
C MET A 259 5.63 -3.06 -4.08
N THR A 260 6.83 -3.14 -4.66
CA THR A 260 7.74 -2.01 -4.72
C THR A 260 7.26 -0.97 -5.74
N THR A 261 7.77 0.26 -5.67
CA THR A 261 7.46 1.31 -6.67
C THR A 261 7.86 0.86 -8.08
N VAL A 262 8.96 0.12 -8.22
CA VAL A 262 9.42 -0.41 -9.52
C VAL A 262 8.47 -1.50 -10.04
N ASP A 263 8.01 -2.40 -9.17
CA ASP A 263 7.04 -3.44 -9.53
C ASP A 263 5.73 -2.79 -10.01
N LEU A 264 5.20 -1.81 -9.26
CA LEU A 264 4.00 -1.07 -9.62
C LEU A 264 4.13 -0.37 -10.98
N TRP A 265 5.29 0.24 -11.26
CA TRP A 265 5.54 0.88 -12.55
C TRP A 265 5.55 -0.13 -13.71
N ARG A 266 6.25 -1.27 -13.54
CA ARG A 266 6.25 -2.36 -14.54
C ARG A 266 4.83 -2.87 -14.80
N TYR A 267 4.04 -3.03 -13.74
CA TYR A 267 2.65 -3.47 -13.86
C TYR A 267 1.77 -2.47 -14.61
N THR A 268 1.90 -1.18 -14.35
CA THR A 268 1.12 -0.17 -15.07
C THR A 268 1.43 -0.13 -16.56
N THR A 269 2.68 -0.42 -16.94
CA THR A 269 3.09 -0.46 -18.35
C THR A 269 2.66 -1.74 -19.06
N HIS A 270 2.62 -2.87 -18.37
CA HIS A 270 2.18 -4.16 -18.96
C HIS A 270 0.66 -4.32 -19.01
N LEU A 271 -0.08 -3.66 -18.12
CA LEU A 271 -1.54 -3.70 -18.08
C LEU A 271 -2.21 -2.55 -18.86
N ALA A 272 -1.46 -1.83 -19.70
CA ALA A 272 -1.98 -0.67 -20.44
C ALA A 272 -3.24 -0.98 -21.26
N ASP A 273 -3.43 -2.22 -21.71
CA ASP A 273 -4.59 -2.69 -22.46
C ASP A 273 -5.84 -2.97 -21.58
N GLN A 274 -5.73 -2.87 -20.25
CA GLN A 274 -6.81 -3.14 -19.29
C GLN A 274 -7.07 -1.91 -18.41
N GLU A 275 -7.81 -0.93 -18.92
CA GLU A 275 -7.99 0.39 -18.32
C GLU A 275 -8.28 0.40 -16.81
N GLN A 276 -9.23 -0.41 -16.30
CA GLN A 276 -9.61 -0.37 -14.87
C GLN A 276 -8.58 -1.02 -13.94
N ALA A 277 -7.94 -2.12 -14.38
CA ALA A 277 -6.89 -2.75 -13.59
C ALA A 277 -5.63 -1.88 -13.56
N ALA A 278 -5.22 -1.35 -14.72
CA ALA A 278 -4.08 -0.45 -14.84
C ALA A 278 -4.22 0.79 -13.96
N GLN A 279 -5.42 1.38 -13.86
CA GLN A 279 -5.67 2.56 -13.05
C GLN A 279 -5.43 2.34 -11.56
N ARG A 280 -5.85 1.18 -11.01
CA ARG A 280 -5.61 0.84 -9.60
C ARG A 280 -4.11 0.81 -9.29
N TYR A 281 -3.32 0.16 -10.15
CA TYR A 281 -1.86 0.09 -9.98
C TYR A 281 -1.20 1.45 -10.20
N ALA A 282 -1.65 2.24 -11.17
CA ALA A 282 -1.15 3.58 -11.41
C ALA A 282 -1.39 4.53 -10.22
N ILE A 283 -2.59 4.49 -9.61
CA ILE A 283 -2.88 5.29 -8.40
C ILE A 283 -1.97 4.85 -7.24
N GLN A 284 -1.77 3.55 -7.04
CA GLN A 284 -0.88 3.06 -5.97
C GLN A 284 0.59 3.43 -6.22
N PHE A 285 1.05 3.36 -7.48
CA PHE A 285 2.37 3.84 -7.86
C PHE A 285 2.58 5.30 -7.46
N TRP A 286 1.68 6.19 -7.88
CA TRP A 286 1.79 7.62 -7.57
C TRP A 286 1.62 7.91 -6.09
N LYS A 287 0.73 7.20 -5.39
CA LYS A 287 0.62 7.29 -3.93
C LYS A 287 1.96 6.94 -3.28
N LYS A 288 2.56 5.81 -3.64
CA LYS A 288 3.81 5.36 -3.05
C LYS A 288 4.98 6.28 -3.37
N ALA A 289 5.07 6.79 -4.59
CA ALA A 289 6.11 7.71 -5.03
C ALA A 289 6.02 9.10 -4.34
N LEU A 290 4.80 9.62 -4.13
CA LEU A 290 4.58 10.94 -3.56
C LEU A 290 4.45 10.93 -2.02
N TYR A 291 4.15 9.77 -1.40
CA TYR A 291 3.91 9.66 0.03
C TYR A 291 5.06 10.21 0.91
N PRO A 292 6.34 9.98 0.60
CA PRO A 292 7.44 10.54 1.38
C PRO A 292 7.43 12.07 1.45
N MET A 293 6.90 12.75 0.41
CA MET A 293 6.75 14.20 0.40
C MET A 293 5.77 14.71 1.47
N ALA A 294 4.87 13.85 1.95
CA ALA A 294 3.99 14.19 3.06
C ALA A 294 4.76 14.57 4.33
N CYS A 295 5.95 13.98 4.57
CA CYS A 295 6.80 14.38 5.70
C CYS A 295 7.21 15.86 5.64
N LEU A 296 7.54 16.38 4.44
CA LEU A 296 7.85 17.79 4.25
C LEU A 296 6.65 18.68 4.53
N VAL A 297 5.49 18.29 4.02
CA VAL A 297 4.23 19.01 4.22
C VAL A 297 3.85 19.05 5.70
N MET A 298 3.94 17.91 6.39
CA MET A 298 3.64 17.79 7.82
C MET A 298 4.61 18.58 8.68
N MET A 299 5.88 18.60 8.33
CA MET A 299 6.89 19.43 9.01
C MET A 299 6.60 20.93 8.86
N ALA A 300 6.24 21.36 7.64
CA ALA A 300 5.86 22.74 7.36
C ALA A 300 4.57 23.14 8.13
N LEU A 301 3.59 22.23 8.18
CA LEU A 301 2.33 22.44 8.89
C LEU A 301 2.52 22.59 10.42
N ALA A 302 3.55 21.98 10.98
CA ALA A 302 3.86 22.10 12.40
C ALA A 302 4.44 23.49 12.77
N LEU A 303 5.03 24.22 11.84
CA LEU A 303 5.70 25.51 12.12
C LEU A 303 4.80 26.58 12.74
N PRO A 304 3.55 26.81 12.32
CA PRO A 304 2.63 27.76 12.95
C PRO A 304 2.48 27.56 14.47
N PHE A 305 2.58 26.31 14.95
CA PHE A 305 2.42 25.99 16.36
C PHE A 305 3.58 26.54 17.24
N ALA A 306 4.76 26.78 16.66
CA ALA A 306 5.86 27.44 17.34
C ALA A 306 5.58 28.90 17.67
N TYR A 307 4.70 29.53 16.92
CA TYR A 307 4.34 30.95 17.07
C TYR A 307 3.09 31.18 17.91
N LEU A 308 2.31 30.14 18.21
CA LEU A 308 1.16 30.25 19.10
C LEU A 308 1.65 30.47 20.55
N HIS A 309 1.31 31.62 21.14
CA HIS A 309 1.73 31.97 22.50
C HIS A 309 1.28 30.92 23.52
N GLY A 310 2.13 30.69 24.54
CA GLY A 310 1.88 29.68 25.59
C GLY A 310 0.61 29.91 26.43
N ARG A 311 0.00 31.11 26.39
CA ARG A 311 -1.24 31.43 27.08
C ARG A 311 -2.49 30.90 26.38
N ALA A 312 -2.43 30.56 25.09
CA ALA A 312 -3.55 30.03 24.29
C ALA A 312 -3.52 28.51 24.27
N GLY A 313 -3.90 27.84 25.35
CA GLY A 313 -3.96 26.39 25.47
C GLY A 313 -2.61 25.73 25.76
N GLY A 314 -2.60 24.69 26.61
CA GLY A 314 -1.41 23.92 26.92
C GLY A 314 -0.84 23.16 25.71
N VAL A 315 0.37 22.59 25.85
CA VAL A 315 0.98 21.71 24.82
C VAL A 315 0.02 20.60 24.40
N SER A 316 -0.72 20.04 25.34
CA SER A 316 -1.68 18.95 25.12
C SER A 316 -2.76 19.31 24.08
N LEU A 317 -3.34 20.51 24.10
CA LEU A 317 -4.33 20.94 23.13
C LEU A 317 -3.73 21.08 21.72
N LYS A 318 -2.50 21.57 21.63
CA LYS A 318 -1.78 21.71 20.36
C LYS A 318 -1.43 20.35 19.77
N VAL A 319 -0.98 19.41 20.61
CA VAL A 319 -0.72 18.02 20.22
C VAL A 319 -2.01 17.33 19.78
N PHE A 320 -3.11 17.51 20.51
CA PHE A 320 -4.42 16.99 20.12
C PHE A 320 -4.84 17.53 18.74
N GLY A 321 -4.68 18.81 18.49
CA GLY A 321 -4.91 19.41 17.16
C GLY A 321 -4.03 18.77 16.07
N GLY A 322 -2.77 18.47 16.39
CA GLY A 322 -1.85 17.76 15.50
C GLY A 322 -2.31 16.34 15.19
N ILE A 323 -2.79 15.61 16.20
CA ILE A 323 -3.36 14.25 16.02
C ILE A 323 -4.58 14.32 15.10
N MET A 324 -5.50 15.23 15.33
CA MET A 324 -6.70 15.40 14.50
C MET A 324 -6.34 15.74 13.05
N LEU A 325 -5.34 16.62 12.83
CA LEU A 325 -4.83 16.94 11.50
C LEU A 325 -4.17 15.71 10.84
N GLY A 326 -3.41 14.92 11.58
CA GLY A 326 -2.80 13.69 11.09
C GLY A 326 -3.84 12.66 10.64
N ILE A 327 -4.84 12.41 11.48
CA ILE A 327 -5.94 11.49 11.16
C ILE A 327 -6.73 11.98 9.93
N SER A 328 -7.07 13.28 9.88
CA SER A 328 -7.79 13.84 8.73
C SER A 328 -7.00 13.77 7.43
N PHE A 329 -5.66 13.82 7.48
CA PHE A 329 -4.80 13.59 6.32
C PHE A 329 -4.93 12.16 5.79
N VAL A 330 -4.87 11.15 6.68
CA VAL A 330 -5.02 9.73 6.28
C VAL A 330 -6.40 9.50 5.69
N LEU A 331 -7.45 10.00 6.33
CA LEU A 331 -8.81 9.88 5.81
C LEU A 331 -8.94 10.52 4.43
N LEU A 332 -8.39 11.74 4.25
CA LEU A 332 -8.41 12.42 2.96
C LEU A 332 -7.64 11.63 1.89
N ASN A 333 -6.50 11.05 2.24
CA ASN A 333 -5.69 10.23 1.33
C ASN A 333 -6.44 8.95 0.89
N ASN A 334 -7.17 8.31 1.80
CA ASN A 334 -7.98 7.15 1.50
C ASN A 334 -9.19 7.51 0.64
N VAL A 335 -9.93 8.56 1.01
CA VAL A 335 -11.08 9.07 0.25
C VAL A 335 -10.68 9.49 -1.16
N ALA A 336 -9.57 10.24 -1.31
CA ALA A 336 -9.04 10.64 -2.62
C ALA A 336 -8.73 9.42 -3.49
N GLY A 337 -8.10 8.38 -2.92
CA GLY A 337 -7.82 7.13 -3.62
C GLY A 337 -9.06 6.42 -4.13
N HIS A 338 -10.09 6.29 -3.29
CA HIS A 338 -11.35 5.65 -3.66
C HIS A 338 -12.13 6.46 -4.71
N LEU A 339 -12.23 7.78 -4.54
CA LEU A 339 -12.89 8.66 -5.51
C LEU A 339 -12.14 8.68 -6.84
N GLY A 340 -10.81 8.64 -6.81
CA GLY A 340 -9.97 8.57 -8.02
C GLY A 340 -10.24 7.32 -8.84
N LEU A 341 -10.43 6.16 -8.17
CA LEU A 341 -10.81 4.91 -8.82
C LEU A 341 -12.24 4.95 -9.39
N LEU A 342 -13.21 5.46 -8.62
CA LEU A 342 -14.62 5.50 -9.03
C LEU A 342 -14.89 6.49 -10.16
N ARG A 343 -14.15 7.60 -10.21
CA ARG A 343 -14.35 8.67 -11.19
C ARG A 343 -13.31 8.74 -12.29
N ASN A 344 -12.44 7.74 -12.39
CA ASN A 344 -11.37 7.67 -13.38
C ASN A 344 -10.51 8.95 -13.42
N TRP A 345 -10.19 9.52 -12.25
CA TRP A 345 -9.30 10.67 -12.18
C TRP A 345 -7.88 10.31 -12.59
N THR A 346 -7.14 11.30 -13.08
CA THR A 346 -5.72 11.09 -13.38
C THR A 346 -4.96 10.60 -12.13
N PRO A 347 -4.21 9.49 -12.22
CA PRO A 347 -3.62 8.83 -11.04
C PRO A 347 -2.70 9.74 -10.21
N TRP A 348 -1.86 10.55 -10.88
CA TRP A 348 -0.95 11.47 -10.19
C TRP A 348 -1.70 12.57 -9.42
N LEU A 349 -2.80 13.10 -9.97
CA LEU A 349 -3.61 14.13 -9.32
C LEU A 349 -4.29 13.56 -8.07
N THR A 350 -4.84 12.34 -8.19
CA THR A 350 -5.45 11.62 -7.07
C THR A 350 -4.49 11.45 -5.90
N ALA A 351 -3.23 11.11 -6.18
CA ALA A 351 -2.20 10.91 -5.17
C ALA A 351 -1.64 12.23 -4.59
N ALA A 352 -1.53 13.28 -5.41
CA ALA A 352 -0.97 14.56 -5.00
C ALA A 352 -1.96 15.44 -4.23
N MET A 353 -3.28 15.32 -4.50
CA MET A 353 -4.32 16.20 -3.97
C MET A 353 -4.32 16.34 -2.44
N PRO A 354 -4.23 15.29 -1.63
CA PRO A 354 -4.19 15.42 -0.17
C PRO A 354 -2.99 16.25 0.30
N SER A 355 -1.80 15.92 -0.18
CA SER A 355 -0.58 16.66 0.17
C SER A 355 -0.61 18.11 -0.29
N ALA A 356 -1.20 18.41 -1.46
CA ALA A 356 -1.35 19.77 -1.97
C ALA A 356 -2.31 20.60 -1.09
N ILE A 357 -3.44 20.05 -0.67
CA ILE A 357 -4.39 20.72 0.23
C ILE A 357 -3.70 21.09 1.55
N TYR A 358 -2.98 20.14 2.16
CA TYR A 358 -2.27 20.38 3.41
C TYR A 358 -1.11 21.36 3.26
N LEU A 359 -0.42 21.35 2.12
CA LEU A 359 0.60 22.34 1.80
C LEU A 359 0.00 23.74 1.70
N LEU A 360 -1.14 23.90 1.01
CA LEU A 360 -1.84 25.18 0.91
C LEU A 360 -2.32 25.67 2.28
N MET A 361 -2.87 24.77 3.12
CA MET A 361 -3.22 25.08 4.50
C MET A 361 -2.01 25.55 5.31
N SER A 362 -0.87 24.87 5.18
CA SER A 362 0.38 25.23 5.85
C SER A 362 0.87 26.62 5.43
N LEU A 363 0.91 26.88 4.11
CA LEU A 363 1.32 28.17 3.56
C LEU A 363 0.35 29.29 3.96
N GLY A 364 -0.97 29.03 3.95
CA GLY A 364 -1.99 29.96 4.41
C GLY A 364 -1.83 30.31 5.87
N ALA A 365 -1.67 29.31 6.74
CA ALA A 365 -1.43 29.53 8.16
C ALA A 365 -0.14 30.29 8.43
N PHE A 366 0.93 29.96 7.69
CA PHE A 366 2.22 30.63 7.81
C PHE A 366 2.16 32.10 7.34
N THR A 367 1.59 32.38 6.18
CA THR A 367 1.45 33.73 5.65
C THR A 367 0.58 34.62 6.54
N TRP A 368 -0.55 34.07 7.03
CA TRP A 368 -1.40 34.79 8.00
C TRP A 368 -0.64 35.16 9.27
N LEU A 369 0.14 34.21 9.79
CA LEU A 369 0.92 34.41 11.00
C LEU A 369 2.04 35.43 10.84
N VAL A 370 2.75 35.42 9.69
CA VAL A 370 3.85 36.37 9.40
C VAL A 370 3.30 37.77 9.14
N ARG A 371 2.10 37.89 8.52
CA ARG A 371 1.49 39.18 8.18
C ARG A 371 0.88 39.88 9.38
N ASN A 372 0.36 39.12 10.36
CA ASN A 372 -0.35 39.67 11.53
C ASN A 372 0.55 39.83 12.75
N ARG A 373 1.87 39.69 12.61
CA ARG A 373 2.88 39.90 13.67
C ARG A 373 4.10 40.63 13.16
#